data_aa4ff652bc2ff22c12612ab56665db12
#
_entry.id   aa4ff652bc2ff22c12612ab56665db12
#
_cell.length_a   1.000
_cell.length_b   1.000
_cell.length_c   1.000
_cell.angle_alpha   90.00
_cell.angle_beta   90.00
_cell.angle_gamma   90.00
#
_symmetry.space_group_name_H-M   'P 1'
#
loop_
_entity.id
_entity.type
_entity.pdbx_description
1 polymer ?
#
loop_
_entity_poly.entity_id
_entity_poly.type
_entity_poly.pdbx_seq_one_letter_code
_entity_poly.pdbx_strand_id
1 'polypeptide(L)'
;LDTIQFVFNTNDKNIELTPLKQGMTNDSFIFSINNERYIIRVPGVNTEKIINRHQEYDVYQAIKNEEFVEPVVYIDREKGYKISKFIENSHTVNPKDWNEISACLKRLRDFHSQLHRVEHCFDVFEHINYYESLMPDTSIYEDYGNTKKNIESFEPIIKNLVKDWTLCHIDAVCDNFLVTENQDVYLIDFEYAAMQDPDLDLAMFIVYSLFDRQEIDRIINIYFENQVTPLKRYKIYSYIAMVGLLWSNWCEAKQDEALLNSSYAKQQYNYAKTFYQIVFDEARNITEFSELVDNHG
;
A
#
# COMPACT_ATOMS: atom_id res chain seq x y z
N LEU A 1 -25.86 -11.19 -5.48
CA LEU A 1 -26.27 -12.07 -6.60
C LEU A 1 -26.57 -11.28 -7.86
N ASP A 2 -27.32 -10.20 -7.82
CA ASP A 2 -27.75 -9.43 -8.99
C ASP A 2 -26.59 -9.01 -9.89
N THR A 3 -25.48 -8.55 -9.30
CA THR A 3 -24.26 -8.19 -10.04
C THR A 3 -23.67 -9.39 -10.78
N ILE A 4 -23.61 -10.57 -10.16
CA ILE A 4 -23.11 -11.80 -10.79
C ILE A 4 -24.02 -12.21 -11.95
N GLN A 5 -25.33 -12.21 -11.71
CA GLN A 5 -26.31 -12.54 -12.75
C GLN A 5 -26.20 -11.60 -13.95
N PHE A 6 -26.04 -10.31 -13.72
CA PHE A 6 -25.82 -9.31 -14.76
C PHE A 6 -24.53 -9.57 -15.56
N VAL A 7 -23.40 -9.75 -14.88
CA VAL A 7 -22.08 -9.89 -15.54
C VAL A 7 -21.98 -11.18 -16.37
N PHE A 8 -22.54 -12.29 -15.86
CA PHE A 8 -22.47 -13.59 -16.53
C PHE A 8 -23.70 -13.92 -17.37
N ASN A 9 -24.65 -12.98 -17.50
CA ASN A 9 -25.91 -13.15 -18.21
C ASN A 9 -26.62 -14.47 -17.84
N THR A 10 -26.75 -14.73 -16.54
CA THR A 10 -27.38 -15.94 -15.98
C THR A 10 -28.55 -15.62 -15.08
N ASN A 11 -29.55 -16.50 -15.07
CA ASN A 11 -30.71 -16.44 -14.15
C ASN A 11 -30.56 -17.45 -13.00
N ASP A 12 -29.42 -18.10 -12.85
CA ASP A 12 -29.21 -19.07 -11.80
C ASP A 12 -29.27 -18.38 -10.43
N LYS A 13 -30.24 -18.84 -9.60
CA LYS A 13 -30.43 -18.35 -8.23
C LYS A 13 -29.70 -19.20 -7.19
N ASN A 14 -29.10 -20.30 -7.61
CA ASN A 14 -28.42 -21.25 -6.71
C ASN A 14 -26.91 -21.03 -6.69
N ILE A 15 -26.40 -19.89 -7.15
CA ILE A 15 -24.97 -19.57 -7.07
C ILE A 15 -24.65 -19.40 -5.59
N GLU A 16 -23.83 -20.32 -5.09
CA GLU A 16 -23.36 -20.32 -3.71
C GLU A 16 -22.20 -19.33 -3.55
N LEU A 17 -22.30 -18.46 -2.53
CA LEU A 17 -21.25 -17.53 -2.15
C LEU A 17 -20.55 -18.05 -0.88
N THR A 18 -19.30 -18.45 -1.02
CA THR A 18 -18.45 -18.87 0.11
C THR A 18 -17.60 -17.72 0.57
N PRO A 19 -17.68 -17.28 1.84
CA PRO A 19 -16.81 -16.23 2.36
C PRO A 19 -15.32 -16.60 2.19
N LEU A 20 -14.53 -15.69 1.61
CA LEU A 20 -13.08 -15.85 1.47
C LEU A 20 -12.33 -15.10 2.58
N LYS A 21 -12.61 -13.82 2.70
CA LYS A 21 -11.98 -12.93 3.69
C LYS A 21 -12.96 -11.82 4.03
N GLN A 22 -13.12 -11.53 5.30
CA GLN A 22 -13.69 -10.28 5.77
C GLN A 22 -12.54 -9.30 5.92
N GLY A 23 -12.48 -8.32 5.01
CA GLY A 23 -11.44 -7.30 4.99
C GLY A 23 -11.79 -6.09 5.86
N MET A 24 -10.85 -5.15 5.97
CA MET A 24 -11.06 -3.89 6.70
C MET A 24 -11.90 -2.89 5.89
N THR A 25 -11.94 -3.04 4.59
CA THR A 25 -12.64 -2.15 3.64
C THR A 25 -13.68 -2.87 2.79
N ASN A 26 -13.53 -4.17 2.56
CA ASN A 26 -14.38 -4.95 1.68
C ASN A 26 -14.59 -6.37 2.21
N ASP A 27 -15.75 -6.95 1.88
CA ASP A 27 -16.03 -8.38 2.05
C ASP A 27 -15.83 -9.11 0.72
N SER A 28 -15.13 -10.23 0.76
CA SER A 28 -14.85 -11.04 -0.44
C SER A 28 -15.48 -12.43 -0.35
N PHE A 29 -16.07 -12.86 -1.44
CA PHE A 29 -16.72 -14.18 -1.55
C PHE A 29 -16.26 -14.89 -2.81
N ILE A 30 -16.03 -16.20 -2.69
CA ILE A 30 -15.78 -17.09 -3.85
C ILE A 30 -17.11 -17.62 -4.36
N PHE A 31 -17.22 -17.70 -5.68
CA PHE A 31 -18.32 -18.39 -6.37
C PHE A 31 -17.82 -19.08 -7.63
N SER A 32 -18.62 -19.99 -8.18
CA SER A 32 -18.28 -20.72 -9.40
C SER A 32 -19.36 -20.56 -10.47
N ILE A 33 -18.92 -20.36 -11.71
CA ILE A 33 -19.77 -20.39 -12.92
C ILE A 33 -19.04 -21.16 -14.00
N ASN A 34 -19.75 -22.12 -14.64
CA ASN A 34 -19.20 -22.95 -15.73
C ASN A 34 -17.86 -23.65 -15.36
N ASN A 35 -17.77 -24.13 -14.13
CA ASN A 35 -16.56 -24.77 -13.56
C ASN A 35 -15.34 -23.85 -13.42
N GLU A 36 -15.49 -22.55 -13.60
CA GLU A 36 -14.46 -21.55 -13.27
C GLU A 36 -14.79 -20.86 -11.96
N ARG A 37 -13.76 -20.59 -11.14
CA ARG A 37 -13.91 -19.87 -9.85
C ARG A 37 -13.65 -18.38 -10.03
N TYR A 38 -14.42 -17.60 -9.29
CA TYR A 38 -14.34 -16.14 -9.26
C TYR A 38 -14.41 -15.64 -7.84
N ILE A 39 -13.94 -14.41 -7.64
CA ILE A 39 -14.12 -13.65 -6.40
C ILE A 39 -15.04 -12.48 -6.72
N ILE A 40 -16.07 -12.29 -5.90
CA ILE A 40 -16.81 -11.01 -5.85
C ILE A 40 -16.38 -10.26 -4.59
N ARG A 41 -15.90 -9.03 -4.77
CA ARG A 41 -15.64 -8.08 -3.70
C ARG A 41 -16.84 -7.13 -3.56
N VAL A 42 -17.34 -7.03 -2.34
CA VAL A 42 -18.45 -6.18 -1.95
C VAL A 42 -17.91 -5.08 -1.03
N PRO A 43 -18.09 -3.79 -1.34
CA PRO A 43 -17.68 -2.71 -0.45
C PRO A 43 -18.29 -2.81 0.94
N GLY A 44 -17.46 -2.60 1.96
CA GLY A 44 -17.91 -2.52 3.34
C GLY A 44 -18.72 -1.24 3.62
N VAL A 45 -19.44 -1.23 4.73
CA VAL A 45 -20.26 -0.07 5.12
C VAL A 45 -19.36 1.13 5.44
N ASN A 46 -19.71 2.32 4.94
CA ASN A 46 -18.97 3.60 5.12
C ASN A 46 -17.56 3.63 4.53
N THR A 47 -17.20 2.72 3.64
CA THR A 47 -15.86 2.73 2.99
C THR A 47 -15.76 3.79 1.90
N GLU A 48 -16.85 4.36 1.44
CA GLU A 48 -16.90 5.49 0.49
C GLU A 48 -16.20 6.76 1.01
N LYS A 49 -15.97 6.86 2.32
CA LYS A 49 -15.20 7.95 2.94
C LYS A 49 -13.68 7.76 2.80
N ILE A 50 -13.23 6.54 2.53
CA ILE A 50 -11.82 6.16 2.53
C ILE A 50 -11.37 5.80 1.11
N ILE A 51 -12.23 5.13 0.34
CA ILE A 51 -11.91 4.62 -1.00
C ILE A 51 -12.72 5.38 -2.05
N ASN A 52 -12.01 5.97 -3.01
CA ASN A 52 -12.63 6.60 -4.18
C ASN A 52 -12.83 5.57 -5.30
N ARG A 53 -14.05 5.07 -5.47
CA ARG A 53 -14.37 4.00 -6.42
C ARG A 53 -14.17 4.41 -7.89
N HIS A 54 -14.30 5.69 -8.22
CA HIS A 54 -14.01 6.21 -9.56
C HIS A 54 -12.51 6.11 -9.86
N GLN A 55 -11.66 6.50 -8.92
CA GLN A 55 -10.21 6.39 -9.06
C GLN A 55 -9.77 4.92 -9.17
N GLU A 56 -10.30 4.04 -8.33
CA GLU A 56 -10.06 2.61 -8.42
C GLU A 56 -10.42 2.04 -9.80
N TYR A 57 -11.60 2.41 -10.33
CA TYR A 57 -12.02 2.02 -11.68
C TYR A 57 -11.01 2.47 -12.74
N ASP A 58 -10.59 3.74 -12.69
CA ASP A 58 -9.64 4.32 -13.64
C ASP A 58 -8.27 3.61 -13.58
N VAL A 59 -7.81 3.19 -12.40
CA VAL A 59 -6.61 2.35 -12.21
C VAL A 59 -6.77 1.02 -12.94
N TYR A 60 -7.85 0.28 -12.69
CA TYR A 60 -8.07 -1.01 -13.36
C TYR A 60 -8.21 -0.87 -14.88
N GLN A 61 -8.68 0.25 -15.40
CA GLN A 61 -8.64 0.52 -16.85
C GLN A 61 -7.22 0.72 -17.36
N ALA A 62 -6.35 1.39 -16.60
CA ALA A 62 -4.95 1.63 -16.97
C ALA A 62 -4.12 0.33 -17.00
N ILE A 63 -4.39 -0.63 -16.09
CA ILE A 63 -3.59 -1.86 -15.93
C ILE A 63 -4.27 -3.11 -16.52
N LYS A 64 -5.39 -3.00 -17.20
CA LYS A 64 -6.22 -4.15 -17.66
C LYS A 64 -5.52 -5.15 -18.57
N ASN A 65 -4.39 -4.79 -19.17
CA ASN A 65 -3.62 -5.64 -20.09
C ASN A 65 -2.37 -6.23 -19.40
N GLU A 66 -2.16 -5.99 -18.12
CA GLU A 66 -1.04 -6.54 -17.37
C GLU A 66 -1.29 -8.01 -17.01
N GLU A 67 -0.29 -8.87 -17.26
CA GLU A 67 -0.43 -10.32 -17.04
C GLU A 67 -0.46 -10.69 -15.55
N PHE A 68 0.30 -9.97 -14.72
CA PHE A 68 0.54 -10.31 -13.31
C PHE A 68 -0.15 -9.36 -12.34
N VAL A 69 -1.28 -8.84 -12.74
CA VAL A 69 -2.23 -8.14 -11.87
C VAL A 69 -3.51 -8.94 -11.73
N GLU A 70 -4.33 -8.56 -10.77
CA GLU A 70 -5.63 -9.18 -10.52
C GLU A 70 -6.46 -9.22 -11.82
N PRO A 71 -6.88 -10.43 -12.29
CA PRO A 71 -7.59 -10.56 -13.55
C PRO A 71 -9.07 -10.15 -13.41
N VAL A 72 -9.33 -8.83 -13.40
CA VAL A 72 -10.67 -8.27 -13.21
C VAL A 72 -11.55 -8.51 -14.42
N VAL A 73 -12.71 -9.11 -14.19
CA VAL A 73 -13.77 -9.37 -15.18
C VAL A 73 -14.76 -8.23 -15.22
N TYR A 74 -15.07 -7.65 -14.07
CA TYR A 74 -16.03 -6.57 -13.92
C TYR A 74 -15.67 -5.69 -12.73
N ILE A 75 -15.83 -4.39 -12.90
CA ILE A 75 -15.76 -3.42 -11.83
C ILE A 75 -16.85 -2.36 -12.02
N ASP A 76 -17.65 -2.12 -10.98
CA ASP A 76 -18.68 -1.08 -10.95
C ASP A 76 -18.06 0.23 -10.47
N ARG A 77 -18.05 1.23 -11.34
CA ARG A 77 -17.44 2.53 -11.08
C ARG A 77 -18.12 3.29 -9.94
N GLU A 78 -19.45 3.13 -9.80
CA GLU A 78 -20.25 3.89 -8.82
C GLU A 78 -20.33 3.15 -7.48
N LYS A 79 -20.64 1.86 -7.55
CA LYS A 79 -20.92 1.04 -6.36
C LYS A 79 -19.69 0.31 -5.83
N GLY A 80 -18.59 0.22 -6.62
CA GLY A 80 -17.36 -0.42 -6.23
C GLY A 80 -17.42 -1.95 -6.14
N TYR A 81 -18.48 -2.62 -6.64
CA TYR A 81 -18.48 -4.08 -6.79
C TYR A 81 -17.40 -4.48 -7.79
N LYS A 82 -16.61 -5.48 -7.45
CA LYS A 82 -15.56 -5.99 -8.34
C LYS A 82 -15.67 -7.51 -8.44
N ILE A 83 -15.56 -8.05 -9.66
CA ILE A 83 -15.47 -9.48 -9.91
C ILE A 83 -14.14 -9.74 -10.61
N SER A 84 -13.32 -10.64 -10.06
CA SER A 84 -12.08 -11.11 -10.64
C SER A 84 -12.06 -12.63 -10.77
N LYS A 85 -11.26 -13.17 -11.69
CA LYS A 85 -11.00 -14.61 -11.72
C LYS A 85 -10.20 -14.99 -10.48
N PHE A 86 -10.52 -16.16 -9.92
CA PHE A 86 -9.74 -16.74 -8.84
C PHE A 86 -8.37 -17.20 -9.38
N ILE A 87 -7.30 -16.81 -8.70
CA ILE A 87 -5.94 -17.25 -9.04
C ILE A 87 -5.70 -18.59 -8.35
N GLU A 88 -5.75 -19.64 -9.16
CA GLU A 88 -5.66 -21.02 -8.66
C GLU A 88 -4.27 -21.34 -8.09
N ASN A 89 -4.22 -22.22 -7.09
CA ASN A 89 -2.99 -22.71 -6.48
C ASN A 89 -2.05 -21.59 -6.04
N SER A 90 -2.61 -20.53 -5.48
CA SER A 90 -1.88 -19.37 -4.96
C SER A 90 -2.07 -19.22 -3.46
N HIS A 91 -1.10 -18.56 -2.83
CA HIS A 91 -1.16 -18.15 -1.42
C HIS A 91 -0.60 -16.74 -1.28
N THR A 92 -0.95 -16.06 -0.20
CA THR A 92 -0.37 -14.76 0.15
C THR A 92 1.08 -14.92 0.60
N VAL A 93 1.90 -13.93 0.30
CA VAL A 93 3.34 -13.96 0.58
C VAL A 93 3.62 -14.11 2.07
N ASN A 94 4.53 -15.03 2.41
CA ASN A 94 5.06 -15.15 3.75
C ASN A 94 6.22 -14.14 3.97
N PRO A 95 6.06 -13.13 4.84
CA PRO A 95 7.10 -12.12 5.08
C PRO A 95 8.40 -12.69 5.71
N LYS A 96 8.42 -13.98 6.06
CA LYS A 96 9.63 -14.68 6.56
C LYS A 96 10.35 -15.47 5.48
N ASP A 97 9.74 -15.65 4.31
CA ASP A 97 10.37 -16.32 3.17
C ASP A 97 11.05 -15.31 2.25
N TRP A 98 12.37 -15.24 2.32
CA TRP A 98 13.17 -14.30 1.52
C TRP A 98 13.18 -14.57 0.02
N ASN A 99 12.81 -15.76 -0.42
CA ASN A 99 12.65 -16.04 -1.85
C ASN A 99 11.35 -15.39 -2.34
N GLU A 100 10.26 -15.54 -1.59
CA GLU A 100 8.98 -14.88 -1.89
C GLU A 100 9.12 -13.35 -1.81
N ILE A 101 9.75 -12.82 -0.76
CA ILE A 101 10.06 -11.39 -0.63
C ILE A 101 10.83 -10.88 -1.85
N SER A 102 11.89 -11.59 -2.28
CA SER A 102 12.67 -11.19 -3.44
C SER A 102 11.85 -11.21 -4.73
N ALA A 103 10.97 -12.20 -4.91
CA ALA A 103 10.07 -12.28 -6.05
C ALA A 103 9.04 -11.13 -6.05
N CYS A 104 8.49 -10.77 -4.89
CA CYS A 104 7.58 -9.63 -4.72
C CYS A 104 8.26 -8.31 -5.06
N LEU A 105 9.45 -8.06 -4.52
CA LEU A 105 10.20 -6.82 -4.79
C LEU A 105 10.54 -6.69 -6.28
N LYS A 106 10.89 -7.81 -6.93
CA LYS A 106 11.08 -7.82 -8.38
C LYS A 106 9.77 -7.49 -9.10
N ARG A 107 8.65 -8.13 -8.73
CA ARG A 107 7.34 -7.87 -9.34
C ARG A 107 6.91 -6.42 -9.17
N LEU A 108 7.09 -5.84 -7.97
CA LEU A 108 6.77 -4.45 -7.69
C LEU A 108 7.62 -3.51 -8.56
N ARG A 109 8.91 -3.77 -8.71
CA ARG A 109 9.80 -3.00 -9.59
C ARG A 109 9.40 -3.13 -11.06
N ASP A 110 9.08 -4.36 -11.52
CA ASP A 110 8.61 -4.60 -12.89
C ASP A 110 7.33 -3.81 -13.17
N PHE A 111 6.37 -3.79 -12.22
CA PHE A 111 5.15 -2.99 -12.30
C PHE A 111 5.45 -1.49 -12.43
N HIS A 112 6.31 -0.93 -11.58
CA HIS A 112 6.70 0.48 -11.67
C HIS A 112 7.38 0.83 -13.01
N SER A 113 8.11 -0.11 -13.61
CA SER A 113 8.81 0.08 -14.89
C SER A 113 7.87 0.18 -16.09
N GLN A 114 6.61 -0.27 -15.97
CA GLN A 114 5.60 -0.16 -17.03
C GLN A 114 5.13 1.28 -17.26
N LEU A 115 5.39 2.19 -16.32
CA LEU A 115 5.06 3.61 -16.40
C LEU A 115 3.58 3.90 -16.67
N HIS A 116 2.69 3.08 -16.11
CA HIS A 116 1.26 3.34 -16.15
C HIS A 116 0.93 4.69 -15.54
N ARG A 117 -0.16 5.31 -16.00
CA ARG A 117 -0.57 6.63 -15.54
C ARG A 117 -2.06 6.72 -15.31
N VAL A 118 -2.42 7.46 -14.26
CA VAL A 118 -3.78 7.92 -13.94
C VAL A 118 -3.71 9.42 -13.62
N GLU A 119 -4.85 10.09 -13.52
CA GLU A 119 -4.88 11.54 -13.27
C GLU A 119 -4.67 11.90 -11.80
N HIS A 120 -5.06 11.02 -10.87
CA HIS A 120 -4.99 11.28 -9.44
C HIS A 120 -3.63 10.87 -8.84
N CYS A 121 -3.28 11.55 -7.77
CA CYS A 121 -2.04 11.34 -7.01
C CYS A 121 -2.37 10.97 -5.56
N PHE A 122 -1.42 10.33 -4.89
CA PHE A 122 -1.48 10.08 -3.46
C PHE A 122 -0.52 11.04 -2.72
N ASP A 123 -1.07 12.01 -1.97
CA ASP A 123 -0.25 12.88 -1.12
C ASP A 123 -0.23 12.34 0.31
N VAL A 124 0.97 11.95 0.78
CA VAL A 124 1.15 11.37 2.12
C VAL A 124 0.76 12.35 3.22
N PHE A 125 1.12 13.64 3.08
CA PHE A 125 0.83 14.65 4.11
C PHE A 125 -0.65 15.00 4.17
N GLU A 126 -1.33 15.06 3.02
CA GLU A 126 -2.78 15.20 2.98
C GLU A 126 -3.47 14.04 3.71
N HIS A 127 -3.00 12.80 3.50
CA HIS A 127 -3.57 11.61 4.16
C HIS A 127 -3.22 11.55 5.66
N ILE A 128 -2.01 11.95 6.09
CA ILE A 128 -1.65 12.10 7.51
C ILE A 128 -2.63 13.07 8.19
N ASN A 129 -2.86 14.25 7.59
CA ASN A 129 -3.78 15.25 8.13
C ASN A 129 -5.23 14.77 8.11
N TYR A 130 -5.63 14.06 7.05
CA TYR A 130 -6.97 13.50 6.94
C TYR A 130 -7.25 12.47 8.05
N TYR A 131 -6.36 11.49 8.25
CA TYR A 131 -6.54 10.50 9.32
C TYR A 131 -6.47 11.15 10.71
N GLU A 132 -5.59 12.13 10.92
CA GLU A 132 -5.56 12.91 12.16
C GLU A 132 -6.92 13.58 12.43
N SER A 133 -7.57 14.15 11.41
CA SER A 133 -8.90 14.75 11.55
C SER A 133 -10.02 13.79 11.96
N LEU A 134 -9.79 12.49 11.80
CA LEU A 134 -10.71 11.41 12.19
C LEU A 134 -10.37 10.80 13.57
N MET A 135 -9.21 11.17 14.14
CA MET A 135 -8.79 10.70 15.47
C MET A 135 -9.62 11.37 16.58
N PRO A 136 -9.62 10.81 17.79
CA PRO A 136 -10.08 11.52 18.99
C PRO A 136 -9.33 12.83 19.21
N ASP A 137 -9.87 13.73 20.03
CA ASP A 137 -9.29 15.06 20.30
C ASP A 137 -7.81 15.02 20.75
N THR A 138 -7.36 13.89 21.30
CA THR A 138 -5.97 13.67 21.71
C THR A 138 -5.49 12.31 21.24
N SER A 139 -4.29 12.27 20.65
CA SER A 139 -3.61 11.01 20.32
C SER A 139 -3.28 10.23 21.61
N ILE A 140 -3.21 8.88 21.48
CA ILE A 140 -2.74 8.00 22.55
C ILE A 140 -1.25 8.19 22.87
N TYR A 141 -0.49 8.86 22.00
CA TYR A 141 0.94 9.12 22.17
C TYR A 141 1.18 10.54 22.69
N GLU A 142 1.76 10.67 23.89
CA GLU A 142 2.01 11.96 24.56
C GLU A 142 2.90 12.91 23.74
N ASP A 143 3.83 12.38 22.96
CA ASP A 143 4.77 13.13 22.14
C ASP A 143 4.33 13.29 20.66
N TYR A 144 3.05 13.00 20.35
CA TYR A 144 2.50 13.02 18.99
C TYR A 144 2.76 14.36 18.26
N GLY A 145 2.50 15.49 18.90
CA GLY A 145 2.68 16.80 18.29
C GLY A 145 4.14 17.07 17.87
N ASN A 146 5.10 16.62 18.66
CA ASN A 146 6.52 16.73 18.33
C ASN A 146 6.88 15.75 17.18
N THR A 147 6.38 14.52 17.24
CA THR A 147 6.61 13.51 16.20
C THR A 147 6.05 14.00 14.86
N LYS A 148 4.81 14.50 14.84
CA LYS A 148 4.19 15.05 13.62
C LYS A 148 5.02 16.19 13.04
N LYS A 149 5.40 17.18 13.86
CA LYS A 149 6.25 18.30 13.43
C LYS A 149 7.57 17.83 12.82
N ASN A 150 8.18 16.82 13.42
CA ASN A 150 9.40 16.21 12.89
C ASN A 150 9.19 15.59 11.51
N ILE A 151 8.08 14.85 11.32
CA ILE A 151 7.74 14.26 10.04
C ILE A 151 7.39 15.34 8.99
N GLU A 152 6.66 16.39 9.37
CA GLU A 152 6.35 17.50 8.48
C GLU A 152 7.61 18.23 7.97
N SER A 153 8.71 18.23 8.73
CA SER A 153 9.98 18.80 8.29
C SER A 153 10.59 18.10 7.07
N PHE A 154 10.15 16.87 6.75
CA PHE A 154 10.55 16.18 5.52
C PHE A 154 9.83 16.69 4.26
N GLU A 155 8.70 17.39 4.40
CA GLU A 155 7.89 17.81 3.26
C GLU A 155 8.67 18.64 2.23
N PRO A 156 9.36 19.75 2.63
CA PRO A 156 10.15 20.53 1.67
C PRO A 156 11.30 19.74 1.06
N ILE A 157 11.92 18.83 1.83
CA ILE A 157 13.03 18.00 1.34
C ILE A 157 12.54 17.03 0.26
N ILE A 158 11.46 16.29 0.55
CA ILE A 158 10.88 15.31 -0.38
C ILE A 158 10.35 16.00 -1.65
N LYS A 159 9.75 17.19 -1.55
CA LYS A 159 9.28 17.96 -2.71
C LYS A 159 10.41 18.37 -3.66
N ASN A 160 11.61 18.58 -3.15
CA ASN A 160 12.78 18.99 -3.93
C ASN A 160 13.59 17.81 -4.51
N LEU A 161 13.39 16.59 -4.00
CA LEU A 161 14.06 15.41 -4.57
C LEU A 161 13.44 15.02 -5.91
N VAL A 162 14.31 14.64 -6.85
CA VAL A 162 13.85 14.08 -8.14
C VAL A 162 13.08 12.79 -7.89
N LYS A 163 11.91 12.69 -8.45
CA LYS A 163 10.98 11.57 -8.31
C LYS A 163 10.57 11.05 -9.68
N ASP A 164 10.63 9.75 -9.84
CA ASP A 164 10.18 9.05 -11.05
C ASP A 164 8.71 8.65 -10.84
N TRP A 165 7.80 9.61 -10.97
CA TRP A 165 6.37 9.38 -10.77
C TRP A 165 5.81 8.38 -11.76
N THR A 166 5.21 7.32 -11.22
CA THR A 166 4.48 6.29 -11.96
C THR A 166 3.23 5.90 -11.17
N LEU A 167 2.40 5.04 -11.74
CA LEU A 167 1.33 4.41 -10.98
C LEU A 167 1.97 3.50 -9.92
N CYS A 168 1.69 3.81 -8.66
CA CYS A 168 2.09 3.04 -7.49
C CYS A 168 0.89 2.31 -6.92
N HIS A 169 1.12 1.20 -6.27
CA HIS A 169 0.08 0.40 -5.63
C HIS A 169 -0.46 1.09 -4.36
N ILE A 170 0.39 1.83 -3.65
CA ILE A 170 0.18 2.50 -2.37
C ILE A 170 -0.05 1.52 -1.21
N ASP A 171 -0.83 0.48 -1.40
CA ASP A 171 -1.04 -0.60 -0.43
C ASP A 171 -0.25 -1.87 -0.82
N ALA A 172 1.04 -1.72 -1.17
CA ALA A 172 1.94 -2.80 -1.56
C ALA A 172 2.36 -3.65 -0.35
N VAL A 173 1.40 -4.28 0.29
CA VAL A 173 1.60 -5.12 1.48
C VAL A 173 1.70 -6.60 1.10
N CYS A 174 2.35 -7.43 1.93
CA CYS A 174 2.52 -8.87 1.63
C CYS A 174 1.20 -9.59 1.33
N ASP A 175 0.10 -9.17 1.96
CA ASP A 175 -1.24 -9.74 1.73
C ASP A 175 -1.79 -9.46 0.32
N ASN A 176 -1.26 -8.44 -0.37
CA ASN A 176 -1.66 -8.04 -1.72
C ASN A 176 -0.76 -8.61 -2.82
N PHE A 177 0.12 -9.56 -2.45
CA PHE A 177 0.88 -10.38 -3.40
C PHE A 177 0.46 -11.84 -3.27
N LEU A 178 0.12 -12.46 -4.39
CA LEU A 178 -0.19 -13.88 -4.47
C LEU A 178 0.92 -14.62 -5.22
N VAL A 179 1.48 -15.64 -4.59
CA VAL A 179 2.49 -16.52 -5.20
C VAL A 179 1.82 -17.82 -5.61
N THR A 180 1.98 -18.21 -6.87
CA THR A 180 1.49 -19.48 -7.40
C THR A 180 2.50 -20.62 -7.19
N GLU A 181 2.07 -21.86 -7.38
CA GLU A 181 2.97 -23.03 -7.39
C GLU A 181 4.10 -22.91 -8.42
N ASN A 182 3.88 -22.19 -9.52
CA ASN A 182 4.88 -21.92 -10.56
C ASN A 182 5.84 -20.76 -10.19
N GLN A 183 5.71 -20.18 -8.98
CA GLN A 183 6.47 -19.02 -8.53
C GLN A 183 6.15 -17.71 -9.28
N ASP A 184 5.02 -17.65 -9.98
CA ASP A 184 4.51 -16.39 -10.52
C ASP A 184 3.93 -15.56 -9.39
N VAL A 185 4.20 -14.24 -9.42
CA VAL A 185 3.71 -13.32 -8.41
C VAL A 185 2.69 -12.36 -9.03
N TYR A 186 1.49 -12.35 -8.48
CA TYR A 186 0.41 -11.44 -8.87
C TYR A 186 0.25 -10.32 -7.83
N LEU A 187 0.01 -9.11 -8.32
CA LEU A 187 -0.43 -7.96 -7.53
C LEU A 187 -1.96 -7.90 -7.56
N ILE A 188 -2.58 -7.73 -6.39
CA ILE A 188 -4.03 -7.63 -6.25
C ILE A 188 -4.42 -6.42 -5.40
N ASP A 189 -5.67 -5.99 -5.49
CA ASP A 189 -6.30 -4.98 -4.65
C ASP A 189 -5.73 -3.56 -4.77
N PHE A 190 -5.89 -2.98 -5.96
CA PHE A 190 -5.41 -1.64 -6.32
C PHE A 190 -6.33 -0.49 -5.88
N GLU A 191 -7.07 -0.63 -4.78
CA GLU A 191 -8.10 0.35 -4.37
C GLU A 191 -7.51 1.70 -3.89
N TYR A 192 -6.23 1.73 -3.51
CA TYR A 192 -5.49 2.95 -3.13
C TYR A 192 -4.52 3.43 -4.23
N ALA A 193 -4.35 2.66 -5.31
CA ALA A 193 -3.33 2.94 -6.30
C ALA A 193 -3.49 4.33 -6.93
N ALA A 194 -2.38 5.03 -7.08
CA ALA A 194 -2.33 6.41 -7.54
C ALA A 194 -0.93 6.76 -8.08
N MET A 195 -0.82 7.92 -8.74
CA MET A 195 0.49 8.43 -9.14
C MET A 195 1.30 8.82 -7.93
N GLN A 196 2.51 8.25 -7.81
CA GLN A 196 3.46 8.58 -6.75
C GLN A 196 4.89 8.17 -7.14
N ASP A 197 5.85 8.50 -6.29
CA ASP A 197 7.24 8.03 -6.32
C ASP A 197 7.29 6.54 -5.93
N PRO A 198 7.85 5.63 -6.75
CA PRO A 198 7.93 4.19 -6.44
C PRO A 198 8.66 3.87 -5.12
N ASP A 199 9.53 4.77 -4.64
CA ASP A 199 10.20 4.61 -3.35
C ASP A 199 9.20 4.64 -2.17
N LEU A 200 8.02 5.26 -2.34
CA LEU A 200 6.94 5.21 -1.35
C LEU A 200 6.34 3.80 -1.25
N ASP A 201 6.09 3.14 -2.39
CA ASP A 201 5.56 1.77 -2.39
C ASP A 201 6.50 0.80 -1.68
N LEU A 202 7.82 1.00 -1.86
CA LEU A 202 8.81 0.21 -1.14
C LEU A 202 8.73 0.47 0.38
N ALA A 203 8.52 1.71 0.81
CA ALA A 203 8.33 2.04 2.22
C ALA A 203 7.04 1.42 2.78
N MET A 204 5.93 1.43 2.02
CA MET A 204 4.67 0.77 2.39
C MET A 204 4.87 -0.74 2.59
N PHE A 205 5.55 -1.42 1.66
CA PHE A 205 5.90 -2.84 1.78
C PHE A 205 6.69 -3.15 3.06
N ILE A 206 7.64 -2.29 3.40
CA ILE A 206 8.53 -2.43 4.56
C ILE A 206 7.74 -2.31 5.87
N VAL A 207 6.96 -1.25 6.05
CA VAL A 207 6.34 -0.96 7.36
C VAL A 207 5.21 -1.92 7.69
N TYR A 208 4.51 -2.46 6.70
CA TYR A 208 3.41 -3.39 6.92
C TYR A 208 3.87 -4.69 7.57
N SER A 209 4.99 -5.25 7.10
CA SER A 209 5.51 -6.53 7.56
C SER A 209 6.37 -6.43 8.82
N LEU A 210 6.51 -5.24 9.39
CA LEU A 210 7.24 -4.96 10.65
C LEU A 210 8.72 -5.38 10.60
N PHE A 211 9.39 -5.19 9.46
CA PHE A 211 10.80 -5.51 9.28
C PHE A 211 11.70 -4.66 10.18
N ASP A 212 12.76 -5.29 10.69
CA ASP A 212 13.81 -4.58 11.44
C ASP A 212 14.78 -3.83 10.50
N ARG A 213 15.71 -3.07 11.07
CA ARG A 213 16.66 -2.25 10.30
C ARG A 213 17.51 -3.08 9.34
N GLN A 214 17.97 -4.28 9.71
CA GLN A 214 18.80 -5.13 8.87
C GLN A 214 17.98 -5.70 7.70
N GLU A 215 16.76 -6.11 7.98
CA GLU A 215 15.81 -6.59 6.99
C GLU A 215 15.43 -5.47 6.00
N ILE A 216 15.20 -4.25 6.49
CA ILE A 216 14.93 -3.06 5.67
C ILE A 216 16.09 -2.76 4.72
N ASP A 217 17.32 -2.76 5.22
CA ASP A 217 18.49 -2.54 4.37
C ASP A 217 18.66 -3.64 3.33
N ARG A 218 18.34 -4.88 3.66
CA ARG A 218 18.32 -6.00 2.72
C ARG A 218 17.25 -5.83 1.64
N ILE A 219 16.03 -5.44 2.01
CA ILE A 219 14.92 -5.16 1.08
C ILE A 219 15.31 -4.08 0.09
N ILE A 220 15.83 -2.96 0.58
CA ILE A 220 16.31 -1.86 -0.26
C ILE A 220 17.38 -2.35 -1.25
N ASN A 221 18.36 -3.12 -0.77
CA ASN A 221 19.42 -3.65 -1.63
C ASN A 221 18.86 -4.63 -2.70
N ILE A 222 17.90 -5.48 -2.35
CA ILE A 222 17.24 -6.38 -3.33
C ILE A 222 16.48 -5.57 -4.37
N TYR A 223 15.65 -4.62 -3.95
CA TYR A 223 14.84 -3.82 -4.86
C TYR A 223 15.69 -3.04 -5.87
N PHE A 224 16.80 -2.45 -5.45
CA PHE A 224 17.72 -1.70 -6.31
C PHE A 224 18.90 -2.53 -6.84
N GLU A 225 18.89 -3.85 -6.71
CA GLU A 225 19.96 -4.75 -7.20
C GLU A 225 21.35 -4.31 -6.70
N ASN A 226 21.44 -3.88 -5.43
CA ASN A 226 22.64 -3.32 -4.79
C ASN A 226 23.18 -2.02 -5.44
N GLN A 227 22.36 -1.29 -6.20
CA GLN A 227 22.75 -0.03 -6.86
C GLN A 227 22.11 1.20 -6.20
N VAL A 228 21.82 1.14 -4.91
CA VAL A 228 21.23 2.25 -4.15
C VAL A 228 22.30 3.26 -3.73
N THR A 229 22.06 4.54 -4.05
CA THR A 229 22.93 5.63 -3.55
C THR A 229 22.57 5.98 -2.10
N PRO A 230 23.50 6.59 -1.32
CA PRO A 230 23.18 7.08 0.02
C PRO A 230 21.97 8.03 0.04
N LEU A 231 21.91 9.00 -0.88
CA LEU A 231 20.76 9.92 -0.99
C LEU A 231 19.43 9.18 -1.19
N LYS A 232 19.40 8.20 -2.11
CA LYS A 232 18.22 7.37 -2.36
C LYS A 232 17.81 6.58 -1.11
N ARG A 233 18.78 6.01 -0.38
CA ARG A 233 18.55 5.26 0.86
C ARG A 233 17.89 6.15 1.93
N TYR A 234 18.41 7.35 2.16
CA TYR A 234 17.83 8.27 3.15
C TYR A 234 16.47 8.82 2.71
N LYS A 235 16.25 9.00 1.41
CA LYS A 235 14.91 9.30 0.88
C LYS A 235 13.91 8.19 1.24
N ILE A 236 14.28 6.92 1.09
CA ILE A 236 13.43 5.78 1.48
C ILE A 236 13.19 5.77 2.99
N TYR A 237 14.22 6.03 3.81
CA TYR A 237 14.05 6.13 5.26
C TYR A 237 13.11 7.27 5.66
N SER A 238 13.17 8.40 4.96
CA SER A 238 12.21 9.49 5.16
C SER A 238 10.78 9.02 4.84
N TYR A 239 10.58 8.30 3.75
CA TYR A 239 9.28 7.70 3.45
C TYR A 239 8.84 6.68 4.51
N ILE A 240 9.73 5.83 5.02
CA ILE A 240 9.40 4.89 6.11
C ILE A 240 8.90 5.66 7.34
N ALA A 241 9.55 6.77 7.70
CA ALA A 241 9.10 7.61 8.81
C ALA A 241 7.72 8.24 8.54
N MET A 242 7.51 8.76 7.34
CA MET A 242 6.24 9.39 6.93
C MET A 242 5.09 8.37 6.92
N VAL A 243 5.28 7.21 6.29
CA VAL A 243 4.23 6.18 6.23
C VAL A 243 4.00 5.49 7.58
N GLY A 244 5.03 5.44 8.43
CA GLY A 244 4.87 5.02 9.82
C GLY A 244 3.89 5.91 10.58
N LEU A 245 4.00 7.25 10.45
CA LEU A 245 3.03 8.17 11.04
C LEU A 245 1.65 8.05 10.39
N LEU A 246 1.59 7.91 9.05
CA LEU A 246 0.36 7.72 8.30
C LEU A 246 -0.45 6.54 8.84
N TRP A 247 0.19 5.37 8.95
CA TRP A 247 -0.50 4.15 9.43
C TRP A 247 -0.78 4.17 10.93
N SER A 248 0.05 4.86 11.73
CA SER A 248 -0.26 5.13 13.14
C SER A 248 -1.55 5.95 13.28
N ASN A 249 -1.68 7.05 12.52
CA ASN A 249 -2.89 7.88 12.50
C ASN A 249 -4.11 7.10 12.02
N TRP A 250 -3.95 6.26 11.00
CA TRP A 250 -5.02 5.38 10.51
C TRP A 250 -5.50 4.42 11.61
N CYS A 251 -4.58 3.82 12.38
CA CYS A 251 -4.95 2.96 13.51
C CYS A 251 -5.77 3.72 14.54
N GLU A 252 -5.37 4.94 14.91
CA GLU A 252 -6.11 5.78 15.86
C GLU A 252 -7.47 6.22 15.30
N ALA A 253 -7.54 6.58 14.01
CA ALA A 253 -8.78 6.97 13.34
C ALA A 253 -9.82 5.85 13.28
N LYS A 254 -9.40 4.58 13.25
CA LYS A 254 -10.30 3.41 13.30
C LYS A 254 -10.99 3.23 14.65
N GLN A 255 -10.44 3.76 15.73
CA GLN A 255 -10.97 3.65 17.10
C GLN A 255 -11.26 2.20 17.53
N ASP A 256 -10.53 1.23 16.98
CA ASP A 256 -10.59 -0.18 17.35
C ASP A 256 -9.58 -0.45 18.47
N GLU A 257 -10.06 -0.76 19.66
CA GLU A 257 -9.23 -0.96 20.84
C GLU A 257 -8.23 -2.13 20.68
N ALA A 258 -8.62 -3.20 19.99
CA ALA A 258 -7.74 -4.33 19.74
C ALA A 258 -6.60 -3.94 18.79
N LEU A 259 -6.90 -3.17 17.75
CA LEU A 259 -5.92 -2.63 16.80
C LEU A 259 -4.95 -1.66 17.49
N LEU A 260 -5.46 -0.71 18.28
CA LEU A 260 -4.64 0.27 19.00
C LEU A 260 -3.66 -0.38 19.99
N ASN A 261 -4.06 -1.46 20.64
CA ASN A 261 -3.21 -2.20 21.56
C ASN A 261 -2.27 -3.20 20.87
N SER A 262 -2.39 -3.38 19.56
CA SER A 262 -1.59 -4.33 18.77
C SER A 262 -0.11 -3.91 18.71
N SER A 263 0.75 -4.89 18.43
CA SER A 263 2.16 -4.63 18.09
C SER A 263 2.29 -3.84 16.79
N TYR A 264 1.34 -4.01 15.87
CA TYR A 264 1.29 -3.30 14.59
C TYR A 264 1.19 -1.78 14.80
N ALA A 265 0.15 -1.30 15.49
CA ALA A 265 -0.05 0.14 15.71
C ALA A 265 1.15 0.80 16.41
N LYS A 266 1.68 0.14 17.46
CA LYS A 266 2.86 0.61 18.19
C LYS A 266 4.11 0.69 17.32
N GLN A 267 4.32 -0.31 16.46
CA GLN A 267 5.48 -0.34 15.58
C GLN A 267 5.39 0.72 14.47
N GLN A 268 4.18 1.02 13.95
CA GLN A 268 4.01 2.12 12.98
C GLN A 268 4.48 3.45 13.59
N TYR A 269 4.03 3.79 14.80
CA TYR A 269 4.50 4.99 15.48
C TYR A 269 6.01 4.98 15.77
N ASN A 270 6.54 3.81 16.12
CA ASN A 270 7.97 3.64 16.33
C ASN A 270 8.79 3.85 15.05
N TYR A 271 8.32 3.41 13.89
CA TYR A 271 8.95 3.71 12.60
C TYR A 271 9.04 5.21 12.36
N ALA A 272 7.97 5.97 12.61
CA ALA A 272 7.99 7.41 12.46
C ALA A 272 9.12 8.06 13.27
N LYS A 273 9.27 7.70 14.54
CA LYS A 273 10.30 8.26 15.44
C LYS A 273 11.70 7.78 15.09
N THR A 274 11.87 6.47 14.93
CA THR A 274 13.18 5.86 14.74
C THR A 274 13.81 6.29 13.42
N PHE A 275 13.05 6.24 12.32
CA PHE A 275 13.58 6.59 11.01
C PHE A 275 13.76 8.10 10.83
N TYR A 276 12.92 8.93 11.47
CA TYR A 276 13.21 10.36 11.57
C TYR A 276 14.58 10.59 12.22
N GLN A 277 14.83 9.97 13.38
CA GLN A 277 16.09 10.14 14.10
C GLN A 277 17.30 9.65 13.28
N ILE A 278 17.18 8.51 12.59
CA ILE A 278 18.22 7.97 11.72
C ILE A 278 18.56 8.97 10.61
N VAL A 279 17.55 9.49 9.91
CA VAL A 279 17.75 10.46 8.83
C VAL A 279 18.39 11.74 9.39
N PHE A 280 17.88 12.23 10.52
CA PHE A 280 18.40 13.44 11.16
C PHE A 280 19.87 13.31 11.56
N ASP A 281 20.28 12.18 12.12
CA ASP A 281 21.65 11.97 12.62
C ASP A 281 22.66 11.61 11.52
N GLU A 282 22.24 10.77 10.56
CA GLU A 282 23.14 10.18 9.57
C GLU A 282 23.18 10.97 8.25
N ALA A 283 22.05 11.53 7.79
CA ALA A 283 21.99 12.22 6.50
C ALA A 283 22.65 13.60 6.50
N ARG A 284 22.90 14.20 7.67
CA ARG A 284 23.67 15.46 7.79
C ARG A 284 25.07 15.39 7.19
N ASN A 285 25.62 14.20 7.08
CA ASN A 285 26.96 13.98 6.49
C ASN A 285 26.93 13.86 4.97
N ILE A 286 25.75 13.90 4.35
CA ILE A 286 25.58 13.84 2.90
C ILE A 286 25.34 15.27 2.39
N THR A 287 26.30 15.82 1.66
CA THR A 287 26.30 17.21 1.19
C THR A 287 25.00 17.55 0.46
N GLU A 288 24.52 16.67 -0.43
CA GLU A 288 23.28 16.86 -1.20
C GLU A 288 22.03 16.91 -0.31
N PHE A 289 22.00 16.21 0.83
CA PHE A 289 20.88 16.23 1.77
C PHE A 289 20.96 17.45 2.71
N SER A 290 22.15 17.82 3.17
CA SER A 290 22.36 18.99 4.02
C SER A 290 22.04 20.30 3.30
N GLU A 291 22.39 20.42 2.02
CA GLU A 291 22.03 21.57 1.19
C GLU A 291 20.51 21.75 1.05
N LEU A 292 19.74 20.64 1.02
CA LEU A 292 18.26 20.68 0.99
C LEU A 292 17.68 21.07 2.34
N VAL A 293 18.30 20.66 3.45
CA VAL A 293 17.87 21.03 4.80
C VAL A 293 18.18 22.50 5.10
N ASP A 294 19.40 22.97 4.76
CA ASP A 294 19.88 24.33 5.06
C ASP A 294 19.16 25.43 4.24
N ASN A 295 18.64 25.09 3.06
CA ASN A 295 17.89 26.04 2.22
C ASN A 295 16.43 26.26 2.66
N HIS A 296 15.92 25.49 3.64
CA HIS A 296 14.50 25.49 4.06
C HIS A 296 14.32 25.59 5.58
N GLY A 297 15.39 25.84 6.36
CA GLY A 297 15.41 26.02 7.81
C GLY A 297 15.20 27.46 8.28
#